data_25462fffcb799bdc8cec49286cb54ced
#
_entry.id   25462fffcb799bdc8cec49286cb54ced
#
_cell.length_a   1.000
_cell.length_b   1.000
_cell.length_c   1.000
_cell.angle_alpha   90.00
_cell.angle_beta   90.00
_cell.angle_gamma   90.00
#
_symmetry.space_group_name_H-M   'P 1'
#
loop_
_entity.id
_entity.type
_entity.pdbx_description
1 polymer ?
#
loop_
_entity_poly.entity_id
_entity_poly.type
_entity_poly.pdbx_seq_one_letter_code
_entity_poly.pdbx_strand_id
1 'polypeptide(L)'
;MNADSLLPPLSTRADPLDFNRVDQLPAHPAGQGRLIVGADPRDDRPGLLFVPGAYHGAWCYAHYLDFFARAGLACAALDLRGHGALPQDAAFASVGIADLGQDVVSALDALARPTVVIGHSMGALPALLGASQRTVAGVVLLAPSPPGDLPGAQALPPVPEGLPRSAPNDAEIRARFLATSPDRNVASVSRRLCPESPEVLNDRYLLRVPVDAAAIHAPGLCLEAGLDTHDRHPPGQDLAIARRFGFSHAVLAGQPHCMMYADQWQVSAAAILDWHHSQFG
;
A
#
# COMPACT_ATOMS: atom_id res chain seq x y z
N MET A 1 19.63 -9.63 29.12
CA MET A 1 18.31 -9.63 29.79
C MET A 1 17.31 -9.53 28.67
N ASN A 2 16.54 -10.59 28.44
CA ASN A 2 15.55 -10.66 27.36
C ASN A 2 14.44 -9.64 27.64
N ALA A 3 14.26 -8.67 26.75
CA ALA A 3 13.07 -7.86 26.72
C ALA A 3 11.92 -8.76 26.22
N ASP A 4 11.13 -9.29 27.14
CA ASP A 4 9.87 -9.94 26.81
C ASP A 4 9.03 -8.98 26.00
N SER A 5 8.63 -9.44 24.81
CA SER A 5 7.71 -8.76 23.90
C SER A 5 6.45 -8.36 24.66
N LEU A 6 6.23 -7.07 24.84
CA LEU A 6 5.05 -6.49 25.52
C LEU A 6 3.74 -6.63 24.71
N LEU A 7 3.78 -7.28 23.56
CA LEU A 7 2.59 -7.50 22.74
C LEU A 7 1.94 -8.82 23.12
N PRO A 8 0.63 -8.84 23.42
CA PRO A 8 -0.10 -10.08 23.62
C PRO A 8 -0.01 -10.93 22.35
N PRO A 9 0.03 -12.27 22.46
CA PRO A 9 0.09 -13.13 21.31
C PRO A 9 -1.08 -12.80 20.38
N LEU A 10 -0.74 -12.47 19.13
CA LEU A 10 -1.73 -12.24 18.08
C LEU A 10 -2.64 -13.47 18.02
N SER A 11 -3.94 -13.26 18.03
CA SER A 11 -4.89 -14.35 17.82
C SER A 11 -4.60 -14.98 16.46
N THR A 12 -3.97 -16.14 16.46
CA THR A 12 -3.64 -16.94 15.27
C THR A 12 -4.88 -17.51 14.57
N ARG A 13 -6.11 -17.12 14.97
CA ARG A 13 -7.38 -17.69 14.54
C ARG A 13 -8.25 -16.76 13.70
N ALA A 14 -7.91 -15.49 13.53
CA ALA A 14 -8.67 -14.63 12.61
C ALA A 14 -8.37 -15.03 11.16
N ASP A 15 -9.40 -15.26 10.35
CA ASP A 15 -9.22 -15.46 8.91
C ASP A 15 -8.55 -14.18 8.32
N PRO A 16 -7.37 -14.28 7.71
CA PRO A 16 -6.68 -13.13 7.11
C PRO A 16 -7.50 -12.46 5.99
N LEU A 17 -8.53 -13.13 5.48
CA LEU A 17 -9.47 -12.59 4.50
C LEU A 17 -10.77 -12.07 5.13
N ASP A 18 -10.84 -11.87 6.46
CA ASP A 18 -11.93 -11.15 7.11
C ASP A 18 -11.59 -9.66 7.24
N PHE A 19 -12.27 -8.84 6.44
CA PHE A 19 -12.09 -7.38 6.38
C PHE A 19 -13.23 -6.60 7.06
N ASN A 20 -14.21 -7.27 7.68
CA ASN A 20 -15.44 -6.63 8.18
C ASN A 20 -15.18 -5.56 9.23
N ARG A 21 -14.06 -5.65 9.95
CA ARG A 21 -13.70 -4.67 10.97
C ARG A 21 -13.47 -3.27 10.40
N VAL A 22 -12.95 -3.15 9.18
CA VAL A 22 -12.68 -1.84 8.57
C VAL A 22 -13.96 -1.03 8.34
N ASP A 23 -15.10 -1.70 8.11
CA ASP A 23 -16.38 -1.06 7.85
C ASP A 23 -16.98 -0.38 9.10
N GLN A 24 -16.42 -0.69 10.28
CA GLN A 24 -16.83 -0.14 11.57
C GLN A 24 -15.93 1.03 12.04
N LEU A 25 -14.84 1.28 11.31
CA LEU A 25 -13.90 2.33 11.68
C LEU A 25 -14.39 3.72 11.24
N PRO A 26 -14.04 4.77 11.98
CA PRO A 26 -14.33 6.15 11.58
C PRO A 26 -13.76 6.46 10.20
N ALA A 27 -14.53 7.20 9.40
CA ALA A 27 -14.13 7.59 8.05
C ALA A 27 -14.31 9.11 7.87
N HIS A 28 -13.31 9.77 7.27
CA HIS A 28 -13.30 11.21 7.06
C HIS A 28 -12.91 11.54 5.61
N PRO A 29 -13.49 12.57 4.99
CA PRO A 29 -13.06 13.05 3.68
C PRO A 29 -11.59 13.53 3.71
N ALA A 30 -10.86 13.28 2.62
CA ALA A 30 -9.52 13.79 2.40
C ALA A 30 -9.37 14.17 0.91
N GLY A 31 -9.77 15.39 0.56
CA GLY A 31 -9.87 15.82 -0.84
C GLY A 31 -10.89 14.99 -1.59
N GLN A 32 -10.47 14.32 -2.67
CA GLN A 32 -11.29 13.37 -3.43
C GLN A 32 -11.22 11.94 -2.86
N GLY A 33 -10.30 11.69 -1.93
CA GLY A 33 -10.14 10.44 -1.23
C GLY A 33 -10.92 10.39 0.09
N ARG A 34 -10.78 9.26 0.81
CA ARG A 34 -11.40 9.05 2.13
C ARG A 34 -10.42 8.32 3.07
N LEU A 35 -10.17 8.88 4.23
CA LEU A 35 -9.39 8.25 5.29
C LEU A 35 -10.28 7.34 6.14
N ILE A 36 -9.81 6.13 6.39
CA ILE A 36 -10.35 5.20 7.38
C ILE A 36 -9.38 5.21 8.56
N VAL A 37 -9.81 5.67 9.73
CA VAL A 37 -8.95 5.85 10.90
C VAL A 37 -8.96 4.60 11.77
N GLY A 38 -7.80 3.95 11.88
CA GLY A 38 -7.61 2.78 12.75
C GLY A 38 -7.35 3.16 14.20
N ALA A 39 -6.60 4.22 14.42
CA ALA A 39 -6.33 4.77 15.75
C ALA A 39 -5.92 6.24 15.69
N ASP A 40 -6.40 6.99 16.67
CA ASP A 40 -5.96 8.36 16.93
C ASP A 40 -4.57 8.39 17.60
N PRO A 41 -3.85 9.53 17.50
CA PRO A 41 -2.56 9.70 18.14
C PRO A 41 -2.67 9.62 19.68
N ARG A 42 -1.71 8.89 20.27
CA ARG A 42 -1.56 8.80 21.73
C ARG A 42 -0.30 9.50 22.23
N ASP A 43 0.62 9.77 21.33
CA ASP A 43 1.91 10.41 21.58
C ASP A 43 2.39 11.15 20.33
N ASP A 44 3.62 11.70 20.36
CA ASP A 44 4.20 12.49 19.27
C ASP A 44 4.91 11.64 18.20
N ARG A 45 4.92 10.31 18.31
CA ARG A 45 5.51 9.44 17.28
C ARG A 45 4.78 9.63 15.97
N PRO A 46 5.50 9.53 14.82
CA PRO A 46 4.86 9.61 13.51
C PRO A 46 3.75 8.57 13.36
N GLY A 47 2.59 9.01 12.84
CA GLY A 47 1.50 8.11 12.47
C GLY A 47 1.78 7.38 11.16
N LEU A 48 0.92 6.43 10.81
CA LEU A 48 1.02 5.62 9.60
C LEU A 48 -0.15 5.93 8.66
N LEU A 49 0.15 6.20 7.37
CA LEU A 49 -0.84 6.34 6.31
C LEU A 49 -0.63 5.23 5.28
N PHE A 50 -1.60 4.34 5.14
CA PHE A 50 -1.57 3.24 4.18
C PHE A 50 -2.25 3.61 2.87
N VAL A 51 -1.52 3.46 1.75
CA VAL A 51 -1.97 3.77 0.38
C VAL A 51 -2.08 2.46 -0.41
N PRO A 52 -3.29 2.07 -0.85
CA PRO A 52 -3.52 0.78 -1.50
C PRO A 52 -3.00 0.74 -2.94
N GLY A 53 -2.76 -0.48 -3.42
CA GLY A 53 -2.45 -0.78 -4.81
C GLY A 53 -3.70 -0.77 -5.71
N ALA A 54 -3.48 -1.05 -7.01
CA ALA A 54 -4.54 -1.10 -8.00
C ALA A 54 -5.68 -2.03 -7.59
N TYR A 55 -6.92 -1.65 -7.91
CA TYR A 55 -8.17 -2.36 -7.60
C TYR A 55 -8.57 -2.39 -6.12
N HIS A 56 -7.70 -1.95 -5.20
CA HIS A 56 -7.91 -2.04 -3.77
C HIS A 56 -8.38 -0.72 -3.17
N GLY A 57 -9.03 -0.81 -2.02
CA GLY A 57 -9.32 0.32 -1.14
C GLY A 57 -8.67 0.12 0.24
N ALA A 58 -8.96 1.02 1.17
CA ALA A 58 -8.47 0.97 2.54
C ALA A 58 -8.75 -0.36 3.26
N TRP A 59 -9.77 -1.08 2.82
CA TRP A 59 -10.19 -2.37 3.39
C TRP A 59 -9.06 -3.41 3.43
N CYS A 60 -8.13 -3.37 2.48
CA CYS A 60 -7.04 -4.34 2.43
C CYS A 60 -6.07 -4.23 3.61
N TYR A 61 -6.11 -3.12 4.34
CA TYR A 61 -5.31 -2.88 5.54
C TYR A 61 -6.06 -3.14 6.86
N ALA A 62 -7.21 -3.84 6.84
CA ALA A 62 -8.01 -4.10 8.04
C ALA A 62 -7.18 -4.69 9.20
N HIS A 63 -6.30 -5.64 8.90
CA HIS A 63 -5.42 -6.25 9.90
C HIS A 63 -4.29 -5.32 10.37
N TYR A 64 -3.72 -4.54 9.46
CA TYR A 64 -2.67 -3.57 9.81
C TYR A 64 -3.23 -2.48 10.71
N LEU A 65 -4.40 -1.94 10.41
CA LEU A 65 -5.03 -0.92 11.25
C LEU A 65 -5.24 -1.42 12.67
N ASP A 66 -5.71 -2.67 12.88
CA ASP A 66 -5.83 -3.26 14.20
C ASP A 66 -4.48 -3.50 14.88
N PHE A 67 -3.51 -4.02 14.13
CA PHE A 67 -2.18 -4.32 14.65
C PHE A 67 -1.46 -3.07 15.15
N PHE A 68 -1.40 -2.02 14.32
CA PHE A 68 -0.70 -0.78 14.68
C PHE A 68 -1.44 0.03 15.75
N ALA A 69 -2.77 0.00 15.75
CA ALA A 69 -3.57 0.57 16.83
C ALA A 69 -3.26 -0.08 18.19
N ARG A 70 -3.09 -1.42 18.22
CA ARG A 70 -2.68 -2.14 19.44
C ARG A 70 -1.23 -1.87 19.83
N ALA A 71 -0.34 -1.60 18.88
CA ALA A 71 1.02 -1.15 19.12
C ALA A 71 1.10 0.31 19.60
N GLY A 72 -0.05 0.99 19.74
CA GLY A 72 -0.15 2.36 20.22
C GLY A 72 0.22 3.42 19.20
N LEU A 73 0.28 3.06 17.89
CA LEU A 73 0.55 4.01 16.82
C LEU A 73 -0.75 4.55 16.22
N ALA A 74 -0.78 5.86 15.96
CA ALA A 74 -1.82 6.43 15.11
C ALA A 74 -1.73 5.85 13.71
N CYS A 75 -2.84 5.44 13.13
CA CYS A 75 -2.83 4.84 11.81
C CYS A 75 -4.14 5.09 11.05
N ALA A 76 -4.01 5.29 9.75
CA ALA A 76 -5.14 5.43 8.84
C ALA A 76 -4.83 4.76 7.50
N ALA A 77 -5.86 4.33 6.79
CA ALA A 77 -5.75 3.83 5.42
C ALA A 77 -6.60 4.70 4.49
N LEU A 78 -6.14 4.87 3.26
CA LEU A 78 -6.76 5.75 2.28
C LEU A 78 -7.58 4.94 1.27
N ASP A 79 -8.87 5.27 1.10
CA ASP A 79 -9.53 5.02 -0.17
C ASP A 79 -9.14 6.15 -1.12
N LEU A 80 -8.45 5.82 -2.19
CA LEU A 80 -8.17 6.74 -3.29
C LEU A 80 -9.47 7.04 -4.04
N ARG A 81 -9.56 8.13 -4.80
CA ARG A 81 -10.74 8.44 -5.64
C ARG A 81 -11.17 7.25 -6.48
N GLY A 82 -12.45 6.95 -6.51
CA GLY A 82 -13.01 5.82 -7.25
C GLY A 82 -12.70 4.44 -6.67
N HIS A 83 -12.10 4.34 -5.47
CA HIS A 83 -11.75 3.08 -4.83
C HIS A 83 -12.47 2.89 -3.49
N GLY A 84 -12.49 1.64 -3.01
CA GLY A 84 -13.13 1.29 -1.75
C GLY A 84 -14.63 1.60 -1.75
N ALA A 85 -15.09 2.50 -0.87
CA ALA A 85 -16.50 2.91 -0.84
C ALA A 85 -16.78 4.21 -1.64
N LEU A 86 -15.78 4.75 -2.35
CA LEU A 86 -15.97 5.93 -3.18
C LEU A 86 -16.54 5.56 -4.56
N PRO A 87 -17.53 6.30 -5.07
CA PRO A 87 -18.12 5.99 -6.36
C PRO A 87 -17.15 6.26 -7.51
N GLN A 88 -17.29 5.50 -8.58
CA GLN A 88 -16.66 5.77 -9.87
C GLN A 88 -17.63 6.55 -10.74
N ASP A 89 -17.25 7.74 -11.13
CA ASP A 89 -18.02 8.56 -12.08
C ASP A 89 -17.54 8.35 -13.53
N ALA A 90 -18.14 9.07 -14.47
CA ALA A 90 -17.80 8.96 -15.88
C ALA A 90 -16.35 9.41 -16.20
N ALA A 91 -15.71 10.21 -15.35
CA ALA A 91 -14.34 10.66 -15.53
C ALA A 91 -13.32 9.68 -14.99
N PHE A 92 -13.73 8.65 -14.24
CA PHE A 92 -12.80 7.72 -13.57
C PHE A 92 -11.82 7.04 -14.54
N ALA A 93 -12.25 6.73 -15.75
CA ALA A 93 -11.36 6.13 -16.76
C ALA A 93 -10.17 7.03 -17.18
N SER A 94 -10.24 8.33 -16.91
CA SER A 94 -9.19 9.31 -17.18
C SER A 94 -8.38 9.72 -15.94
N VAL A 95 -8.66 9.13 -14.78
CA VAL A 95 -7.88 9.35 -13.57
C VAL A 95 -6.51 8.71 -13.74
N GLY A 96 -5.43 9.46 -13.55
CA GLY A 96 -4.05 8.99 -13.61
C GLY A 96 -3.39 8.89 -12.23
N ILE A 97 -2.17 8.36 -12.18
CA ILE A 97 -1.40 8.24 -10.92
C ILE A 97 -1.11 9.62 -10.30
N ALA A 98 -0.96 10.66 -11.10
CA ALA A 98 -0.78 12.03 -10.59
C ALA A 98 -1.99 12.50 -9.77
N ASP A 99 -3.22 12.16 -10.20
CA ASP A 99 -4.45 12.45 -9.45
C ASP A 99 -4.49 11.71 -8.13
N LEU A 100 -4.08 10.42 -8.14
CA LEU A 100 -3.98 9.62 -6.91
C LEU A 100 -2.90 10.17 -5.97
N GLY A 101 -1.83 10.77 -6.50
CA GLY A 101 -0.83 11.51 -5.73
C GLY A 101 -1.43 12.72 -4.99
N GLN A 102 -2.38 13.43 -5.60
CA GLN A 102 -3.09 14.53 -4.96
C GLN A 102 -4.02 14.04 -3.83
N ASP A 103 -4.58 12.82 -3.94
CA ASP A 103 -5.34 12.23 -2.84
C ASP A 103 -4.44 11.94 -1.63
N VAL A 104 -3.20 11.46 -1.86
CA VAL A 104 -2.22 11.28 -0.79
C VAL A 104 -1.82 12.61 -0.15
N VAL A 105 -1.58 13.66 -0.96
CA VAL A 105 -1.31 15.03 -0.45
C VAL A 105 -2.47 15.51 0.43
N SER A 106 -3.71 15.36 -0.03
CA SER A 106 -4.90 15.75 0.74
C SER A 106 -5.04 14.95 2.04
N ALA A 107 -4.69 13.67 2.02
CA ALA A 107 -4.71 12.82 3.21
C ALA A 107 -3.64 13.26 4.24
N LEU A 108 -2.43 13.59 3.79
CA LEU A 108 -1.36 14.13 4.63
C LEU A 108 -1.76 15.46 5.26
N ASP A 109 -2.35 16.35 4.46
CA ASP A 109 -2.84 17.65 4.94
C ASP A 109 -3.98 17.48 5.98
N ALA A 110 -4.88 16.51 5.78
CA ALA A 110 -5.97 16.22 6.71
C ALA A 110 -5.47 15.59 8.03
N LEU A 111 -4.44 14.74 7.99
CA LEU A 111 -3.83 14.15 9.18
C LEU A 111 -3.06 15.20 10.01
N ALA A 112 -2.51 16.23 9.40
CA ALA A 112 -1.86 17.39 10.01
C ALA A 112 -0.82 17.03 11.10
N ARG A 113 -0.05 15.95 10.90
CA ARG A 113 0.95 15.43 11.85
C ARG A 113 2.11 14.75 11.12
N PRO A 114 3.28 14.56 11.80
CA PRO A 114 4.34 13.73 11.23
C PRO A 114 3.79 12.34 10.89
N THR A 115 3.97 11.92 9.63
CA THR A 115 3.36 10.70 9.10
C THR A 115 4.37 9.91 8.28
N VAL A 116 4.41 8.60 8.49
CA VAL A 116 5.06 7.63 7.59
C VAL A 116 4.04 7.22 6.55
N VAL A 117 4.34 7.45 5.27
CA VAL A 117 3.48 7.03 4.16
C VAL A 117 3.88 5.64 3.70
N ILE A 118 2.91 4.73 3.60
CA ILE A 118 3.15 3.33 3.26
C ILE A 118 2.39 3.00 1.99
N GLY A 119 3.11 2.81 0.87
CA GLY A 119 2.51 2.52 -0.44
C GLY A 119 2.70 1.07 -0.85
N HIS A 120 1.62 0.40 -1.26
CA HIS A 120 1.65 -0.96 -1.77
C HIS A 120 1.52 -1.00 -3.29
N SER A 121 2.36 -1.78 -3.97
CA SER A 121 2.23 -2.04 -5.41
C SER A 121 2.16 -0.73 -6.23
N MET A 122 1.10 -0.54 -7.04
CA MET A 122 0.80 0.72 -7.73
C MET A 122 0.74 1.91 -6.75
N GLY A 123 0.18 1.71 -5.57
CA GLY A 123 0.07 2.74 -4.53
C GLY A 123 1.40 3.29 -4.02
N ALA A 124 2.53 2.63 -4.33
CA ALA A 124 3.87 3.17 -4.09
C ALA A 124 4.13 4.47 -4.87
N LEU A 125 3.62 4.58 -6.10
CA LEU A 125 3.81 5.77 -6.93
C LEU A 125 3.08 7.00 -6.38
N PRO A 126 1.76 6.96 -6.09
CA PRO A 126 1.10 8.09 -5.43
C PRO A 126 1.66 8.38 -4.03
N ALA A 127 2.13 7.38 -3.27
CA ALA A 127 2.79 7.59 -1.99
C ALA A 127 4.10 8.38 -2.15
N LEU A 128 4.94 8.02 -3.12
CA LEU A 128 6.17 8.73 -3.46
C LEU A 128 5.90 10.15 -3.98
N LEU A 129 4.86 10.33 -4.83
CA LEU A 129 4.45 11.66 -5.30
C LEU A 129 3.95 12.54 -4.13
N GLY A 130 3.20 11.99 -3.19
CA GLY A 130 2.80 12.69 -1.98
C GLY A 130 3.99 13.11 -1.12
N ALA A 131 4.94 12.18 -0.90
CA ALA A 131 6.16 12.43 -0.14
C ALA A 131 7.11 13.43 -0.82
N SER A 132 7.09 13.57 -2.14
CA SER A 132 7.86 14.59 -2.86
C SER A 132 7.25 15.99 -2.76
N GLN A 133 5.96 16.10 -2.43
CA GLN A 133 5.22 17.37 -2.32
C GLN A 133 4.97 17.81 -0.88
N ARG A 134 5.11 16.92 0.09
CA ARG A 134 4.93 17.20 1.52
C ARG A 134 6.04 16.59 2.34
N THR A 135 6.44 17.27 3.39
CA THR A 135 7.37 16.70 4.37
C THR A 135 6.68 15.55 5.10
N VAL A 136 7.24 14.35 4.97
CA VAL A 136 6.80 13.14 5.67
C VAL A 136 7.87 12.68 6.65
N ALA A 137 7.48 11.94 7.68
CA ALA A 137 8.42 11.40 8.67
C ALA A 137 9.21 10.21 8.09
N GLY A 138 8.59 9.43 7.18
CA GLY A 138 9.22 8.30 6.54
C GLY A 138 8.38 7.78 5.37
N VAL A 139 8.98 6.90 4.58
CA VAL A 139 8.32 6.21 3.47
C VAL A 139 8.55 4.71 3.57
N VAL A 140 7.48 3.91 3.48
CA VAL A 140 7.60 2.45 3.37
C VAL A 140 6.94 2.00 2.07
N LEU A 141 7.63 1.14 1.34
CA LEU A 141 7.14 0.58 0.08
C LEU A 141 6.97 -0.93 0.22
N LEU A 142 5.80 -1.44 -0.15
CA LEU A 142 5.45 -2.85 -0.08
C LEU A 142 5.27 -3.38 -1.51
N ALA A 143 6.17 -4.26 -1.98
CA ALA A 143 6.16 -4.81 -3.34
C ALA A 143 5.89 -3.71 -4.39
N PRO A 144 6.71 -2.64 -4.45
CA PRO A 144 6.37 -1.41 -5.16
C PRO A 144 6.39 -1.54 -6.68
N SER A 145 5.50 -0.80 -7.34
CA SER A 145 5.68 -0.47 -8.75
C SER A 145 6.82 0.53 -8.93
N PRO A 146 7.65 0.39 -9.98
CA PRO A 146 8.79 1.26 -10.20
C PRO A 146 8.36 2.65 -10.70
N PRO A 147 9.06 3.72 -10.29
CA PRO A 147 9.00 5.01 -10.98
C PRO A 147 9.40 4.89 -12.45
N GLY A 148 8.81 5.73 -13.30
CA GLY A 148 9.03 5.69 -14.74
C GLY A 148 10.47 5.99 -15.18
N ASP A 149 11.21 6.70 -14.35
CA ASP A 149 12.61 7.06 -14.57
C ASP A 149 13.60 6.17 -13.79
N LEU A 150 13.15 5.02 -13.27
CA LEU A 150 14.05 4.04 -12.65
C LEU A 150 14.89 3.34 -13.72
N PRO A 151 16.23 3.43 -13.67
CA PRO A 151 17.08 2.72 -14.63
C PRO A 151 16.83 1.21 -14.62
N GLY A 152 16.59 0.63 -15.80
CA GLY A 152 16.33 -0.81 -15.96
C GLY A 152 14.88 -1.24 -15.69
N ALA A 153 13.98 -0.33 -15.32
CA ALA A 153 12.55 -0.65 -15.25
C ALA A 153 12.02 -1.12 -16.61
N GLN A 154 11.14 -2.10 -16.58
CA GLN A 154 10.55 -2.68 -17.80
C GLN A 154 9.11 -2.23 -17.97
N ALA A 155 8.81 -1.72 -19.17
CA ALA A 155 7.43 -1.44 -19.55
C ALA A 155 6.64 -2.74 -19.74
N LEU A 156 5.36 -2.69 -19.44
CA LEU A 156 4.42 -3.78 -19.68
C LEU A 156 3.49 -3.41 -20.85
N PRO A 157 2.83 -4.38 -21.48
CA PRO A 157 1.83 -4.10 -22.50
C PRO A 157 0.72 -3.19 -21.95
N PRO A 158 0.30 -2.15 -22.71
CA PRO A 158 -0.78 -1.27 -22.28
C PRO A 158 -2.12 -2.00 -22.21
N VAL A 159 -3.03 -1.45 -21.40
CA VAL A 159 -4.43 -1.86 -21.40
C VAL A 159 -5.26 -0.93 -22.31
N PRO A 160 -6.39 -1.42 -22.87
CA PRO A 160 -7.32 -0.57 -23.63
C PRO A 160 -7.80 0.61 -22.80
N GLU A 161 -7.83 1.77 -23.41
CA GLU A 161 -8.30 3.03 -22.83
C GLU A 161 -9.84 3.18 -22.90
N GLY A 162 -10.37 4.19 -22.21
CA GLY A 162 -11.75 4.64 -22.32
C GLY A 162 -12.76 3.97 -21.37
N LEU A 163 -12.49 2.78 -20.86
CA LEU A 163 -13.35 2.10 -19.88
C LEU A 163 -12.52 1.55 -18.73
N PRO A 164 -13.01 1.64 -17.49
CA PRO A 164 -12.35 1.02 -16.34
C PRO A 164 -12.13 -0.48 -16.58
N ARG A 165 -10.95 -0.94 -16.23
CA ARG A 165 -10.59 -2.36 -16.33
C ARG A 165 -11.20 -3.13 -15.17
N SER A 166 -11.91 -4.21 -15.48
CA SER A 166 -12.47 -5.11 -14.47
C SER A 166 -11.40 -5.61 -13.51
N ALA A 167 -11.78 -5.77 -12.26
CA ALA A 167 -10.92 -6.36 -11.23
C ALA A 167 -10.47 -7.79 -11.62
N PRO A 168 -9.31 -8.24 -11.12
CA PRO A 168 -8.85 -9.61 -11.29
C PRO A 168 -9.88 -10.63 -10.81
N ASN A 169 -10.00 -11.75 -11.53
CA ASN A 169 -10.84 -12.85 -11.14
C ASN A 169 -10.21 -13.70 -10.01
N ASP A 170 -10.97 -14.66 -9.46
CA ASP A 170 -10.53 -15.49 -8.34
C ASP A 170 -9.23 -16.27 -8.61
N ALA A 171 -9.00 -16.73 -9.84
CA ALA A 171 -7.77 -17.42 -10.20
C ALA A 171 -6.56 -16.48 -10.20
N GLU A 172 -6.73 -15.28 -10.73
CA GLU A 172 -5.71 -14.22 -10.70
C GLU A 172 -5.42 -13.74 -9.26
N ILE A 173 -6.44 -13.60 -8.42
CA ILE A 173 -6.28 -13.25 -7.00
C ILE A 173 -5.42 -14.30 -6.30
N ARG A 174 -5.73 -15.59 -6.47
CA ARG A 174 -4.95 -16.67 -5.86
C ARG A 174 -3.50 -16.69 -6.35
N ALA A 175 -3.30 -16.59 -7.66
CA ALA A 175 -1.98 -16.71 -8.26
C ALA A 175 -1.11 -15.48 -7.99
N ARG A 176 -1.65 -14.28 -8.18
CA ARG A 176 -0.87 -13.04 -8.23
C ARG A 176 -0.86 -12.27 -6.93
N PHE A 177 -1.99 -12.28 -6.19
CA PHE A 177 -2.07 -11.51 -4.94
C PHE A 177 -1.62 -12.32 -3.73
N LEU A 178 -1.97 -13.61 -3.69
CA LEU A 178 -1.80 -14.44 -2.50
C LEU A 178 -0.80 -15.57 -2.66
N ALA A 179 -0.38 -15.90 -3.88
CA ALA A 179 0.48 -17.07 -4.17
C ALA A 179 -0.01 -18.33 -3.43
N THR A 180 -1.33 -18.60 -3.48
CA THR A 180 -2.00 -19.59 -2.65
C THR A 180 -2.63 -20.71 -3.47
N SER A 181 -3.07 -21.78 -2.79
CA SER A 181 -3.73 -22.94 -3.39
C SER A 181 -4.97 -22.57 -4.22
N PRO A 182 -5.23 -23.29 -5.34
CA PRO A 182 -6.45 -23.11 -6.14
C PRO A 182 -7.75 -23.27 -5.34
N ASP A 183 -7.73 -24.00 -4.24
CA ASP A 183 -8.90 -24.28 -3.39
C ASP A 183 -9.17 -23.18 -2.36
N ARG A 184 -8.24 -22.21 -2.18
CA ARG A 184 -8.44 -21.10 -1.23
C ARG A 184 -9.67 -20.30 -1.62
N ASN A 185 -10.60 -20.13 -0.68
CA ASN A 185 -11.75 -19.26 -0.87
C ASN A 185 -11.29 -17.79 -0.79
N VAL A 186 -11.41 -17.07 -1.89
CA VAL A 186 -11.01 -15.65 -2.03
C VAL A 186 -12.22 -14.72 -2.27
N ALA A 187 -13.43 -15.21 -2.08
CA ALA A 187 -14.66 -14.48 -2.36
C ALA A 187 -14.76 -13.14 -1.57
N SER A 188 -14.19 -13.08 -0.37
CA SER A 188 -14.16 -11.83 0.42
C SER A 188 -13.25 -10.78 -0.21
N VAL A 189 -12.14 -11.16 -0.83
CA VAL A 189 -11.27 -10.28 -1.61
C VAL A 189 -11.99 -9.84 -2.89
N SER A 190 -12.45 -10.82 -3.68
CA SER A 190 -13.11 -10.60 -4.97
C SER A 190 -14.28 -9.60 -4.87
N ARG A 191 -15.11 -9.70 -3.82
CA ARG A 191 -16.24 -8.78 -3.60
C ARG A 191 -15.83 -7.34 -3.24
N ARG A 192 -14.63 -7.12 -2.74
CA ARG A 192 -14.15 -5.80 -2.31
C ARG A 192 -13.25 -5.11 -3.33
N LEU A 193 -12.74 -5.87 -4.31
CA LEU A 193 -12.01 -5.26 -5.42
C LEU A 193 -12.97 -4.43 -6.27
N CYS A 194 -12.48 -3.30 -6.76
CA CYS A 194 -13.20 -2.43 -7.70
C CYS A 194 -12.50 -2.42 -9.07
N PRO A 195 -13.16 -2.00 -10.15
CA PRO A 195 -12.50 -1.71 -11.41
C PRO A 195 -11.39 -0.67 -11.24
N GLU A 196 -10.38 -0.70 -12.12
CA GLU A 196 -9.25 0.25 -12.11
C GLU A 196 -9.29 1.15 -13.34
N SER A 197 -8.87 2.40 -13.17
CA SER A 197 -8.67 3.32 -14.28
C SER A 197 -7.61 2.78 -15.26
N PRO A 198 -7.91 2.72 -16.57
CA PRO A 198 -6.91 2.34 -17.56
C PRO A 198 -5.75 3.34 -17.63
N GLU A 199 -5.98 4.62 -17.31
CA GLU A 199 -4.91 5.62 -17.26
C GLU A 199 -3.94 5.32 -16.10
N VAL A 200 -4.43 4.99 -14.90
CA VAL A 200 -3.59 4.53 -13.77
C VAL A 200 -2.73 3.33 -14.16
N LEU A 201 -3.34 2.34 -14.84
CA LEU A 201 -2.60 1.15 -15.25
C LEU A 201 -1.57 1.47 -16.33
N ASN A 202 -1.91 2.29 -17.34
CA ASN A 202 -1.01 2.69 -18.41
C ASN A 202 0.10 3.61 -17.91
N ASP A 203 -0.15 4.49 -16.96
CA ASP A 203 0.87 5.29 -16.29
C ASP A 203 1.95 4.40 -15.68
N ARG A 204 1.52 3.35 -14.97
CA ARG A 204 2.43 2.37 -14.38
C ARG A 204 3.08 1.49 -15.45
N TYR A 205 2.33 0.94 -16.41
CA TYR A 205 2.80 -0.04 -17.38
C TYR A 205 3.76 0.56 -18.41
N LEU A 206 3.49 1.79 -18.81
CA LEU A 206 4.31 2.50 -19.79
C LEU A 206 5.37 3.39 -19.15
N LEU A 207 5.55 3.29 -17.82
CA LEU A 207 6.57 4.03 -17.07
C LEU A 207 6.44 5.56 -17.25
N ARG A 208 5.21 6.08 -17.21
CA ARG A 208 4.92 7.51 -17.47
C ARG A 208 5.14 8.42 -16.25
N VAL A 209 5.35 7.85 -15.06
CA VAL A 209 5.39 8.59 -13.79
C VAL A 209 6.81 8.64 -13.23
N PRO A 210 7.59 9.66 -13.56
CA PRO A 210 8.87 9.88 -12.90
C PRO A 210 8.65 10.39 -11.47
N VAL A 211 9.60 10.10 -10.58
CA VAL A 211 9.60 10.63 -9.20
C VAL A 211 10.96 11.22 -8.88
N ASP A 212 10.99 12.50 -8.52
CA ASP A 212 12.21 13.15 -8.08
C ASP A 212 12.65 12.62 -6.71
N ALA A 213 13.64 11.74 -6.72
CA ALA A 213 14.20 11.20 -5.49
C ALA A 213 14.87 12.27 -4.61
N ALA A 214 15.35 13.36 -5.20
CA ALA A 214 15.97 14.44 -4.45
C ALA A 214 14.97 15.29 -3.64
N ALA A 215 13.68 15.20 -3.97
CA ALA A 215 12.62 15.86 -3.20
C ALA A 215 12.19 15.06 -1.94
N ILE A 216 12.65 13.81 -1.77
CA ILE A 216 12.27 12.95 -0.64
C ILE A 216 13.48 12.79 0.29
N HIS A 217 13.44 13.51 1.42
CA HIS A 217 14.54 13.50 2.40
C HIS A 217 14.32 12.57 3.60
N ALA A 218 13.13 11.97 3.68
CA ALA A 218 12.74 11.09 4.78
C ALA A 218 13.45 9.73 4.70
N PRO A 219 13.75 9.08 5.83
CA PRO A 219 14.19 7.69 5.84
C PRO A 219 13.12 6.77 5.26
N GLY A 220 13.53 5.62 4.71
CA GLY A 220 12.56 4.70 4.14
C GLY A 220 12.94 3.23 4.22
N LEU A 221 11.95 2.39 3.96
CA LEU A 221 12.04 0.94 3.90
C LEU A 221 11.33 0.43 2.65
N CYS A 222 11.97 -0.47 1.91
CA CYS A 222 11.35 -1.21 0.81
C CYS A 222 11.28 -2.69 1.18
N LEU A 223 10.08 -3.25 1.25
CA LEU A 223 9.82 -4.66 1.52
C LEU A 223 9.46 -5.37 0.21
N GLU A 224 10.34 -6.27 -0.22
CA GLU A 224 10.14 -7.11 -1.40
C GLU A 224 9.34 -8.36 -1.03
N ALA A 225 8.33 -8.69 -1.81
CA ALA A 225 7.53 -9.90 -1.67
C ALA A 225 8.23 -11.07 -2.35
N GLY A 226 8.79 -12.01 -1.58
CA GLY A 226 9.61 -13.10 -2.11
C GLY A 226 8.84 -14.15 -2.93
N LEU A 227 7.51 -14.14 -2.89
CA LEU A 227 6.64 -15.01 -3.70
C LEU A 227 5.98 -14.24 -4.87
N ASP A 228 6.41 -13.02 -5.14
CA ASP A 228 5.85 -12.24 -6.25
C ASP A 228 6.25 -12.81 -7.62
N THR A 229 5.48 -12.49 -8.64
CA THR A 229 5.71 -13.00 -9.99
C THR A 229 6.73 -12.14 -10.74
N HIS A 230 7.71 -12.79 -11.39
CA HIS A 230 8.82 -12.12 -12.06
C HIS A 230 8.41 -11.33 -13.32
N ASP A 231 7.24 -11.58 -13.87
CA ASP A 231 6.69 -10.82 -15.01
C ASP A 231 6.27 -9.41 -14.62
N ARG A 232 6.00 -9.16 -13.33
CA ARG A 232 5.59 -7.85 -12.81
C ARG A 232 6.58 -7.24 -11.84
N HIS A 233 7.31 -8.09 -11.12
CA HIS A 233 8.38 -7.74 -10.20
C HIS A 233 9.66 -8.47 -10.61
N PRO A 234 10.38 -7.99 -11.63
CA PRO A 234 11.64 -8.59 -12.03
C PRO A 234 12.64 -8.61 -10.89
N PRO A 235 13.45 -9.67 -10.77
CA PRO A 235 14.46 -9.78 -9.72
C PRO A 235 15.35 -8.55 -9.64
N GLY A 236 15.51 -8.01 -8.42
CA GLY A 236 16.34 -6.84 -8.15
C GLY A 236 15.67 -5.49 -8.42
N GLN A 237 14.44 -5.44 -8.92
CA GLN A 237 13.71 -4.18 -9.15
C GLN A 237 13.47 -3.44 -7.82
N ASP A 238 12.98 -4.12 -6.80
CA ASP A 238 12.67 -3.51 -5.50
C ASP A 238 13.94 -3.01 -4.80
N LEU A 239 15.06 -3.75 -4.92
CA LEU A 239 16.37 -3.29 -4.47
C LEU A 239 16.83 -2.04 -5.25
N ALA A 240 16.58 -1.98 -6.57
CA ALA A 240 16.93 -0.80 -7.37
C ALA A 240 16.09 0.42 -6.97
N ILE A 241 14.79 0.23 -6.66
CA ILE A 241 13.92 1.28 -6.11
C ILE A 241 14.48 1.76 -4.76
N ALA A 242 14.78 0.84 -3.84
CA ALA A 242 15.33 1.19 -2.54
C ALA A 242 16.63 2.02 -2.66
N ARG A 243 17.55 1.59 -3.52
CA ARG A 243 18.81 2.31 -3.77
C ARG A 243 18.60 3.70 -4.34
N ARG A 244 17.64 3.87 -5.25
CA ARG A 244 17.33 5.18 -5.86
C ARG A 244 16.90 6.20 -4.81
N PHE A 245 16.11 5.79 -3.82
CA PHE A 245 15.61 6.68 -2.76
C PHE A 245 16.47 6.66 -1.47
N GLY A 246 17.53 5.88 -1.42
CA GLY A 246 18.35 5.72 -0.21
C GLY A 246 17.64 4.97 0.93
N PHE A 247 16.66 4.13 0.59
CA PHE A 247 15.87 3.36 1.56
C PHE A 247 16.56 2.04 1.94
N SER A 248 16.30 1.58 3.15
CA SER A 248 16.62 0.20 3.54
C SER A 248 15.81 -0.79 2.71
N HIS A 249 16.34 -1.98 2.46
CA HIS A 249 15.68 -3.03 1.69
C HIS A 249 15.68 -4.35 2.45
N ALA A 250 14.56 -5.06 2.42
CA ALA A 250 14.46 -6.42 2.95
C ALA A 250 13.54 -7.28 2.08
N VAL A 251 13.95 -8.54 1.85
CA VAL A 251 13.14 -9.54 1.15
C VAL A 251 12.38 -10.36 2.17
N LEU A 252 11.07 -10.39 2.05
CA LEU A 252 10.19 -11.23 2.86
C LEU A 252 9.89 -12.53 2.08
N ALA A 253 10.80 -13.50 2.16
CA ALA A 253 10.84 -14.69 1.31
C ALA A 253 9.53 -15.49 1.22
N GLY A 254 8.74 -15.53 2.30
CA GLY A 254 7.45 -16.23 2.37
C GLY A 254 6.22 -15.36 2.13
N GLN A 255 6.41 -14.09 1.75
CA GLN A 255 5.30 -13.16 1.54
C GLN A 255 4.89 -13.08 0.07
N PRO A 256 3.58 -13.16 -0.23
CA PRO A 256 3.04 -12.89 -1.56
C PRO A 256 2.90 -11.39 -1.80
N HIS A 257 2.49 -11.01 -3.01
CA HIS A 257 2.30 -9.62 -3.42
C HIS A 257 1.45 -8.80 -2.45
N CYS A 258 0.27 -9.30 -2.08
CA CYS A 258 -0.62 -8.64 -1.12
C CYS A 258 -0.33 -9.09 0.32
N MET A 259 0.88 -8.78 0.78
CA MET A 259 1.37 -9.20 2.10
C MET A 259 0.52 -8.72 3.28
N MET A 260 -0.28 -7.65 3.13
CA MET A 260 -1.09 -7.07 4.21
C MET A 260 -2.30 -7.92 4.62
N TYR A 261 -2.70 -8.89 3.80
CA TYR A 261 -3.77 -9.85 4.09
C TYR A 261 -3.41 -11.29 3.68
N ALA A 262 -2.12 -11.59 3.53
CA ALA A 262 -1.60 -12.94 3.39
C ALA A 262 -1.82 -13.77 4.67
N ASP A 263 -1.71 -15.08 4.58
CA ASP A 263 -1.87 -15.97 5.75
C ASP A 263 -0.89 -15.64 6.89
N GLN A 264 0.29 -15.08 6.57
CA GLN A 264 1.30 -14.62 7.52
C GLN A 264 1.51 -13.09 7.44
N TRP A 265 0.44 -12.32 7.30
CA TRP A 265 0.49 -10.86 7.19
C TRP A 265 1.26 -10.18 8.36
N GLN A 266 1.30 -10.83 9.52
CA GLN A 266 2.02 -10.33 10.69
C GLN A 266 3.52 -10.14 10.44
N VAL A 267 4.12 -10.91 9.54
CA VAL A 267 5.55 -10.81 9.22
C VAL A 267 5.89 -9.44 8.64
N SER A 268 5.11 -8.98 7.67
CA SER A 268 5.32 -7.66 7.06
C SER A 268 4.89 -6.53 8.01
N ALA A 269 3.83 -6.71 8.79
CA ALA A 269 3.42 -5.74 9.81
C ALA A 269 4.50 -5.55 10.89
N ALA A 270 5.11 -6.65 11.37
CA ALA A 270 6.19 -6.61 12.33
C ALA A 270 7.44 -5.92 11.76
N ALA A 271 7.83 -6.22 10.51
CA ALA A 271 8.96 -5.57 9.85
C ALA A 271 8.78 -4.04 9.76
N ILE A 272 7.55 -3.57 9.48
CA ILE A 272 7.22 -2.13 9.48
C ILE A 272 7.35 -1.56 10.90
N LEU A 273 6.81 -2.25 11.90
CA LEU A 273 6.85 -1.80 13.30
C LEU A 273 8.29 -1.71 13.83
N ASP A 274 9.10 -2.74 13.56
CA ASP A 274 10.52 -2.77 13.97
C ASP A 274 11.30 -1.63 13.31
N TRP A 275 11.07 -1.40 12.01
CA TRP A 275 11.66 -0.25 11.32
C TRP A 275 11.20 1.07 11.92
N HIS A 276 9.90 1.24 12.16
CA HIS A 276 9.35 2.46 12.77
C HIS A 276 9.99 2.72 14.15
N HIS A 277 10.10 1.71 15.00
CA HIS A 277 10.77 1.83 16.30
C HIS A 277 12.26 2.17 16.16
N SER A 278 12.94 1.64 15.15
CA SER A 278 14.36 1.95 14.93
C SER A 278 14.61 3.40 14.52
N GLN A 279 13.61 4.04 13.90
CA GLN A 279 13.71 5.42 13.43
C GLN A 279 13.17 6.45 14.45
N PHE A 280 12.15 6.09 15.23
CA PHE A 280 11.36 7.04 16.02
C PHE A 280 11.10 6.61 17.47
N GLY A 281 11.58 5.43 17.87
CA GLY A 281 11.38 4.85 19.21
C GLY A 281 12.41 5.24 20.24
#